data_4d5a3880bb9e6abd8d5d9d3b6207845e
#
_entry.id   4d5a3880bb9e6abd8d5d9d3b6207845e
#
_cell.length_a   1.000
_cell.length_b   1.000
_cell.length_c   1.000
_cell.angle_alpha   90.00
_cell.angle_beta   90.00
_cell.angle_gamma   90.00
#
_symmetry.space_group_name_H-M   'P 1'
#
loop_
_entity.id
_entity.type
_entity.pdbx_description
1 polymer ?
#
loop_
_entity_poly.entity_id
_entity_poly.type
_entity_poly.pdbx_seq_one_letter_code
_entity_poly.pdbx_strand_id
1 'polypeptide(L)'
;GIRDIERIAGKISNNNLTPRDCESLGASLALVPNLKFQLSGFHSRVVREIEAGLGDFSSLTELLQGAFVENPPVAVKDGGFIRKGYNRELDELRDVRDNGARVIAEIEAREREKTGIKNLRIKYNRVFGYSIEVTNSFKDKVPYEYRRRQTLANAERYVTDELKQAEDRILTSSEKSLQLELELFEKIKDVLASQLSALKRLSGAIAMLDCLLSFASLAKESGYCRPQIVEEGGALKIMDGRHPVVEALSKERFVPNDTLLDGDTRTMVITGPNMAGKSTYMRQTALIVL
;
A
#
# COMPACT_ATOMS: atom_id res chain seq x y z
N GLY A 1 -9.16 4.12 6.21
CA GLY A 1 -9.97 3.07 5.67
C GLY A 1 -9.19 1.86 5.18
N ILE A 2 -9.91 0.79 4.94
CA ILE A 2 -9.37 -0.45 4.38
C ILE A 2 -8.91 -0.17 2.94
N ARG A 3 -7.72 -0.62 2.59
CA ARG A 3 -7.16 -0.51 1.23
C ARG A 3 -7.71 -1.63 0.33
N ASP A 4 -7.45 -1.54 -0.97
CA ASP A 4 -7.85 -2.53 -1.96
C ASP A 4 -7.09 -3.87 -1.76
N ILE A 5 -7.68 -4.75 -0.93
CA ILE A 5 -7.12 -6.08 -0.60
C ILE A 5 -7.14 -6.99 -1.83
N GLU A 6 -8.12 -6.86 -2.72
CA GLU A 6 -8.22 -7.68 -3.93
C GLU A 6 -7.02 -7.45 -4.86
N ARG A 7 -6.67 -6.19 -5.08
CA ARG A 7 -5.50 -5.82 -5.87
C ARG A 7 -4.21 -6.35 -5.24
N ILE A 8 -4.09 -6.31 -3.91
CA ILE A 8 -2.92 -6.88 -3.20
C ILE A 8 -2.89 -8.40 -3.36
N ALA A 9 -4.03 -9.08 -3.22
CA ALA A 9 -4.16 -10.53 -3.46
C ALA A 9 -3.76 -10.93 -4.90
N GLY A 10 -4.11 -10.11 -5.89
CA GLY A 10 -3.65 -10.26 -7.28
C GLY A 10 -2.12 -10.14 -7.40
N LYS A 11 -1.50 -9.21 -6.69
CA LYS A 11 -0.03 -9.07 -6.67
C LYS A 11 0.67 -10.25 -5.99
N ILE A 12 0.08 -10.81 -4.92
CA ILE A 12 0.58 -12.03 -4.29
C ILE A 12 0.58 -13.18 -5.32
N SER A 13 -0.55 -13.39 -6.02
CA SER A 13 -0.68 -14.43 -7.06
C SER A 13 0.34 -14.30 -8.18
N ASN A 14 0.71 -13.08 -8.55
CA ASN A 14 1.63 -12.78 -9.66
C ASN A 14 3.09 -12.59 -9.20
N ASN A 15 3.38 -12.85 -7.94
CA ASN A 15 4.71 -12.67 -7.31
C ASN A 15 5.34 -11.27 -7.54
N ASN A 16 4.52 -10.21 -7.60
CA ASN A 16 4.99 -8.84 -7.77
C ASN A 16 4.63 -7.92 -6.59
N LEU A 17 4.54 -8.51 -5.41
CA LEU A 17 4.26 -7.83 -4.16
C LEU A 17 5.43 -6.93 -3.76
N THR A 18 5.13 -5.76 -3.21
CA THR A 18 6.12 -4.82 -2.70
C THR A 18 6.02 -4.67 -1.17
N PRO A 19 7.08 -4.21 -0.48
CA PRO A 19 7.01 -3.92 0.95
C PRO A 19 5.90 -2.95 1.34
N ARG A 20 5.58 -1.98 0.47
CA ARG A 20 4.45 -1.06 0.67
C ARG A 20 3.09 -1.74 0.60
N ASP A 21 2.95 -2.72 -0.28
CA ASP A 21 1.71 -3.51 -0.34
C ASP A 21 1.52 -4.31 0.95
N CYS A 22 2.61 -4.85 1.51
CA CYS A 22 2.60 -5.59 2.79
C CYS A 22 2.24 -4.69 3.97
N GLU A 23 2.84 -3.52 4.07
CA GLU A 23 2.52 -2.51 5.10
C GLU A 23 1.04 -2.10 5.00
N SER A 24 0.57 -1.75 3.79
CA SER A 24 -0.82 -1.38 3.54
C SER A 24 -1.81 -2.51 3.85
N LEU A 25 -1.43 -3.76 3.58
CA LEU A 25 -2.23 -4.93 3.95
C LEU A 25 -2.31 -5.06 5.47
N GLY A 26 -1.17 -4.99 6.17
CA GLY A 26 -1.13 -5.06 7.63
C GLY A 26 -2.00 -3.99 8.29
N ALA A 27 -1.93 -2.75 7.81
CA ALA A 27 -2.77 -1.64 8.26
C ALA A 27 -4.27 -1.90 8.00
N SER A 28 -4.62 -2.51 6.86
CA SER A 28 -6.01 -2.83 6.52
C SER A 28 -6.54 -3.99 7.36
N LEU A 29 -5.75 -5.04 7.57
CA LEU A 29 -6.13 -6.20 8.39
C LEU A 29 -6.35 -5.81 9.86
N ALA A 30 -5.61 -4.85 10.38
CA ALA A 30 -5.79 -4.34 11.74
C ALA A 30 -7.19 -3.74 11.99
N LEU A 31 -7.91 -3.34 10.94
CA LEU A 31 -9.27 -2.80 11.04
C LEU A 31 -10.35 -3.89 11.06
N VAL A 32 -10.03 -5.11 10.66
CA VAL A 32 -11.01 -6.22 10.54
C VAL A 32 -11.69 -6.56 11.86
N PRO A 33 -11.00 -6.65 13.02
CA PRO A 33 -11.64 -6.92 14.29
C PRO A 33 -12.72 -5.89 14.68
N ASN A 34 -12.44 -4.60 14.43
CA ASN A 34 -13.42 -3.53 14.69
C ASN A 34 -14.65 -3.66 13.77
N LEU A 35 -14.42 -3.99 12.49
CA LEU A 35 -15.51 -4.22 11.54
C LEU A 35 -16.39 -5.40 11.98
N LYS A 36 -15.80 -6.52 12.40
CA LYS A 36 -16.54 -7.66 12.97
C LYS A 36 -17.38 -7.24 14.18
N PHE A 37 -16.77 -6.49 15.10
CA PHE A 37 -17.49 -6.00 16.28
C PHE A 37 -18.72 -5.17 15.91
N GLN A 38 -18.61 -4.28 14.92
CA GLN A 38 -19.74 -3.48 14.46
C GLN A 38 -20.83 -4.32 13.79
N LEU A 39 -20.49 -5.43 13.14
CA LEU A 39 -21.46 -6.31 12.48
C LEU A 39 -22.14 -7.30 13.44
N SER A 40 -21.57 -7.60 14.60
CA SER A 40 -22.07 -8.61 15.55
C SER A 40 -23.49 -8.34 16.07
N GLY A 41 -23.96 -7.08 16.01
CA GLY A 41 -25.33 -6.71 16.41
C GLY A 41 -26.40 -6.96 15.33
N PHE A 42 -26.04 -7.39 14.11
CA PHE A 42 -27.00 -7.61 13.05
C PHE A 42 -27.39 -9.09 12.92
N HIS A 43 -28.69 -9.33 12.68
CA HIS A 43 -29.26 -10.68 12.60
C HIS A 43 -29.61 -11.14 11.18
N SER A 44 -29.41 -10.28 10.19
CA SER A 44 -29.64 -10.62 8.78
C SER A 44 -28.70 -11.76 8.36
N ARG A 45 -29.25 -12.73 7.60
CA ARG A 45 -28.47 -13.84 7.06
C ARG A 45 -27.27 -13.36 6.24
N VAL A 46 -27.46 -12.38 5.38
CA VAL A 46 -26.40 -11.83 4.50
C VAL A 46 -25.29 -11.17 5.33
N VAL A 47 -25.65 -10.41 6.38
CA VAL A 47 -24.65 -9.79 7.25
C VAL A 47 -23.85 -10.83 8.03
N ARG A 48 -24.47 -11.93 8.49
CA ARG A 48 -23.77 -13.05 9.12
C ARG A 48 -22.82 -13.77 8.17
N GLU A 49 -23.22 -13.97 6.91
CA GLU A 49 -22.35 -14.53 5.88
C GLU A 49 -21.13 -13.62 5.61
N ILE A 50 -21.33 -12.29 5.58
CA ILE A 50 -20.25 -11.30 5.47
C ILE A 50 -19.32 -11.39 6.69
N GLU A 51 -19.88 -11.38 7.91
CA GLU A 51 -19.10 -11.48 9.16
C GLU A 51 -18.23 -12.75 9.19
N ALA A 52 -18.80 -13.90 8.80
CA ALA A 52 -18.06 -15.15 8.67
C ALA A 52 -16.93 -15.07 7.63
N GLY A 53 -17.16 -14.34 6.53
CA GLY A 53 -16.17 -14.12 5.47
C GLY A 53 -15.00 -13.23 5.87
N LEU A 54 -15.16 -12.39 6.92
CA LEU A 54 -14.07 -11.53 7.40
C LEU A 54 -12.89 -12.30 8.01
N GLY A 55 -13.08 -13.54 8.47
CA GLY A 55 -12.00 -14.39 8.98
C GLY A 55 -11.31 -13.84 10.25
N ASP A 56 -10.19 -14.46 10.61
CA ASP A 56 -9.25 -13.97 11.63
C ASP A 56 -7.86 -13.84 11.01
N PHE A 57 -7.27 -12.65 11.12
CA PHE A 57 -5.96 -12.32 10.56
C PHE A 57 -5.01 -11.74 11.60
N SER A 58 -5.27 -11.99 12.90
CA SER A 58 -4.47 -11.45 14.00
C SER A 58 -2.99 -11.76 13.83
N SER A 59 -2.63 -13.03 13.62
CA SER A 59 -1.23 -13.44 13.42
C SER A 59 -0.59 -12.82 12.18
N LEU A 60 -1.36 -12.68 11.08
CA LEU A 60 -0.85 -12.05 9.87
C LEU A 60 -0.66 -10.56 10.05
N THR A 61 -1.56 -9.92 10.78
CA THR A 61 -1.45 -8.50 11.15
C THR A 61 -0.20 -8.24 11.99
N GLU A 62 0.02 -9.04 13.02
CA GLU A 62 1.22 -8.95 13.88
C GLU A 62 2.51 -9.15 13.06
N LEU A 63 2.53 -10.16 12.19
CA LEU A 63 3.66 -10.41 11.29
C LEU A 63 3.98 -9.17 10.44
N LEU A 64 2.98 -8.63 9.75
CA LEU A 64 3.19 -7.53 8.80
C LEU A 64 3.56 -6.22 9.52
N GLN A 65 2.90 -5.90 10.62
CA GLN A 65 3.20 -4.71 11.42
C GLN A 65 4.54 -4.81 12.16
N GLY A 66 4.93 -6.02 12.56
CA GLY A 66 6.23 -6.27 13.17
C GLY A 66 7.38 -6.24 12.16
N ALA A 67 7.14 -6.71 10.94
CA ALA A 67 8.19 -6.87 9.93
C ALA A 67 8.55 -5.58 9.18
N PHE A 68 7.57 -4.75 8.83
CA PHE A 68 7.80 -3.60 7.95
C PHE A 68 7.86 -2.27 8.71
N VAL A 69 8.71 -1.38 8.22
CA VAL A 69 8.73 0.03 8.65
C VAL A 69 7.49 0.76 8.13
N GLU A 70 7.13 1.88 8.75
CA GLU A 70 6.15 2.80 8.20
C GLU A 70 6.70 3.46 6.93
N ASN A 71 5.89 3.52 5.87
CA ASN A 71 6.27 4.06 4.57
C ASN A 71 7.55 3.44 3.98
N PRO A 72 7.57 2.14 3.67
CA PRO A 72 8.74 1.48 3.11
C PRO A 72 9.18 2.10 1.78
N PRO A 73 10.46 1.99 1.38
CA PRO A 73 10.93 2.47 0.09
C PRO A 73 10.17 1.81 -1.07
N VAL A 74 10.13 2.49 -2.22
CA VAL A 74 9.41 1.99 -3.41
C VAL A 74 10.15 0.80 -4.02
N ALA A 75 11.47 0.90 -4.13
CA ALA A 75 12.29 -0.12 -4.76
C ALA A 75 12.89 -1.04 -3.70
N VAL A 76 12.63 -2.33 -3.82
CA VAL A 76 13.14 -3.37 -2.92
C VAL A 76 14.68 -3.37 -2.85
N LYS A 77 15.34 -3.04 -3.95
CA LYS A 77 16.80 -2.94 -4.06
C LYS A 77 17.43 -1.86 -3.17
N ASP A 78 16.64 -0.90 -2.71
CA ASP A 78 17.15 0.18 -1.85
C ASP A 78 17.32 -0.29 -0.39
N GLY A 79 16.70 -1.42 -0.01
CA GLY A 79 16.69 -1.95 1.36
C GLY A 79 16.00 -1.04 2.37
N GLY A 80 16.15 -1.36 3.65
CA GLY A 80 15.62 -0.52 4.74
C GLY A 80 14.11 -0.64 4.95
N PHE A 81 13.46 -1.66 4.40
CA PHE A 81 12.02 -1.89 4.54
C PHE A 81 11.66 -2.81 5.71
N ILE A 82 12.60 -3.61 6.23
CA ILE A 82 12.39 -4.42 7.43
C ILE A 82 12.63 -3.57 8.68
N ARG A 83 11.71 -3.66 9.64
CA ARG A 83 11.75 -2.91 10.90
C ARG A 83 12.91 -3.38 11.78
N LYS A 84 13.56 -2.44 12.49
CA LYS A 84 14.54 -2.76 13.52
C LYS A 84 13.88 -3.58 14.64
N GLY A 85 14.55 -4.61 15.12
CA GLY A 85 14.03 -5.56 16.10
C GLY A 85 13.31 -6.77 15.52
N TYR A 86 13.04 -6.81 14.21
CA TYR A 86 12.41 -7.96 13.56
C TYR A 86 13.37 -9.15 13.42
N ASN A 87 14.63 -8.87 13.08
CA ASN A 87 15.66 -9.90 12.95
C ASN A 87 16.99 -9.40 13.53
N ARG A 88 17.54 -10.13 14.52
CA ARG A 88 18.73 -9.74 15.24
C ARG A 88 19.98 -9.66 14.34
N GLU A 89 20.17 -10.62 13.45
CA GLU A 89 21.31 -10.66 12.54
C GLU A 89 21.30 -9.45 11.58
N LEU A 90 20.11 -9.10 11.08
CA LEU A 90 19.93 -7.91 10.25
C LEU A 90 20.29 -6.63 11.01
N ASP A 91 19.88 -6.53 12.27
CA ASP A 91 20.19 -5.37 13.10
C ASP A 91 21.69 -5.27 13.37
N GLU A 92 22.36 -6.38 13.67
CA GLU A 92 23.83 -6.44 13.85
C GLU A 92 24.57 -5.98 12.57
N LEU A 93 24.14 -6.44 11.39
CA LEU A 93 24.72 -6.01 10.11
C LEU A 93 24.52 -4.51 9.83
N ARG A 94 23.34 -3.98 10.16
CA ARG A 94 23.05 -2.55 10.03
C ARG A 94 23.87 -1.71 11.00
N ASP A 95 24.00 -2.16 12.23
CA ASP A 95 24.83 -1.47 13.25
C ASP A 95 26.31 -1.42 12.82
N VAL A 96 26.85 -2.45 12.18
CA VAL A 96 28.21 -2.42 11.59
C VAL A 96 28.30 -1.40 10.47
N ARG A 97 27.32 -1.33 9.58
CA ARG A 97 27.26 -0.34 8.50
C ARG A 97 27.17 1.09 9.04
N ASP A 98 26.29 1.34 9.99
CA ASP A 98 26.03 2.67 10.54
C ASP A 98 27.20 3.16 11.41
N ASN A 99 27.83 2.25 12.18
CA ASN A 99 29.07 2.55 12.88
C ASN A 99 30.25 2.78 11.92
N GLY A 100 30.21 2.21 10.72
CA GLY A 100 31.21 2.41 9.69
C GLY A 100 31.45 3.87 9.34
N ALA A 101 30.39 4.67 9.23
CA ALA A 101 30.50 6.11 8.98
C ALA A 101 31.27 6.83 10.13
N ARG A 102 31.06 6.42 11.38
CA ARG A 102 31.79 6.93 12.54
C ARG A 102 33.25 6.53 12.49
N VAL A 103 33.55 5.28 12.16
CA VAL A 103 34.95 4.79 12.02
C VAL A 103 35.68 5.56 10.94
N ILE A 104 35.05 5.83 9.79
CA ILE A 104 35.64 6.65 8.73
C ILE A 104 35.90 8.08 9.21
N ALA A 105 34.99 8.70 9.96
CA ALA A 105 35.20 10.03 10.52
C ALA A 105 36.32 10.06 11.58
N GLU A 106 36.43 9.03 12.40
CA GLU A 106 37.51 8.85 13.37
C GLU A 106 38.89 8.70 12.67
N ILE A 107 38.94 7.91 11.59
CA ILE A 107 40.14 7.78 10.75
C ILE A 107 40.51 9.15 10.16
N GLU A 108 39.55 9.89 9.60
CA GLU A 108 39.76 11.24 9.03
C GLU A 108 40.36 12.19 10.08
N ALA A 109 39.75 12.25 11.26
CA ALA A 109 40.23 13.10 12.35
C ALA A 109 41.65 12.78 12.78
N ARG A 110 41.95 11.51 13.00
CA ARG A 110 43.26 11.03 13.41
C ARG A 110 44.33 11.27 12.34
N GLU A 111 44.02 10.97 11.06
CA GLU A 111 44.99 11.19 9.99
C GLU A 111 45.21 12.70 9.74
N ARG A 112 44.20 13.55 9.98
CA ARG A 112 44.35 15.01 9.94
C ARG A 112 45.29 15.52 11.04
N GLU A 113 45.18 15.00 12.26
CA GLU A 113 46.06 15.32 13.38
C GLU A 113 47.47 14.83 13.14
N LYS A 114 47.66 13.55 12.74
CA LYS A 114 48.96 12.92 12.46
C LYS A 114 49.72 13.64 11.36
N THR A 115 49.08 14.07 10.29
CA THR A 115 49.75 14.70 9.15
C THR A 115 49.87 16.21 9.27
N GLY A 116 49.05 16.86 10.12
CA GLY A 116 48.95 18.31 10.21
C GLY A 116 48.29 18.94 8.96
N ILE A 117 47.64 18.15 8.10
CA ILE A 117 46.98 18.58 6.90
C ILE A 117 45.52 18.97 7.23
N LYS A 118 45.25 20.25 7.49
CA LYS A 118 43.95 20.74 7.95
C LYS A 118 42.79 20.46 6.99
N ASN A 119 43.06 20.38 5.70
CA ASN A 119 42.06 20.17 4.65
C ASN A 119 41.99 18.73 4.13
N LEU A 120 42.66 17.77 4.80
CA LEU A 120 42.49 16.37 4.53
C LEU A 120 41.04 15.96 4.73
N ARG A 121 40.46 15.23 3.74
CA ARG A 121 39.10 14.69 3.78
C ARG A 121 39.09 13.25 3.28
N ILE A 122 38.25 12.42 3.88
CA ILE A 122 37.94 11.10 3.33
C ILE A 122 36.65 11.23 2.54
N LYS A 123 36.69 10.84 1.25
CA LYS A 123 35.53 10.88 0.35
C LYS A 123 35.29 9.52 -0.24
N TYR A 124 34.00 9.21 -0.43
CA TYR A 124 33.56 8.01 -1.12
C TYR A 124 33.32 8.29 -2.60
N ASN A 125 33.76 7.40 -3.45
CA ASN A 125 33.49 7.39 -4.88
C ASN A 125 33.02 5.99 -5.32
N ARG A 126 31.97 5.92 -6.11
CA ARG A 126 31.41 4.62 -6.54
C ARG A 126 32.37 3.71 -7.29
N VAL A 127 33.35 4.28 -7.98
CA VAL A 127 34.34 3.51 -8.80
C VAL A 127 35.56 3.15 -7.97
N PHE A 128 36.01 4.09 -7.12
CA PHE A 128 37.28 3.97 -6.39
C PHE A 128 37.12 3.74 -4.87
N GLY A 129 35.90 3.72 -4.34
CA GLY A 129 35.64 3.56 -2.91
C GLY A 129 36.07 4.77 -2.07
N TYR A 130 36.37 4.53 -0.79
CA TYR A 130 36.88 5.56 0.10
C TYR A 130 38.32 5.93 -0.22
N SER A 131 38.61 7.21 -0.18
CA SER A 131 39.95 7.73 -0.42
C SER A 131 40.23 8.98 0.43
N ILE A 132 41.45 9.14 0.89
CA ILE A 132 41.97 10.34 1.55
C ILE A 132 42.30 11.34 0.44
N GLU A 133 41.59 12.46 0.38
CA GLU A 133 41.84 13.53 -0.59
C GLU A 133 42.70 14.62 0.05
N VAL A 134 43.85 14.91 -0.55
CA VAL A 134 44.79 15.93 -0.14
C VAL A 134 45.01 16.90 -1.29
N THR A 135 44.87 18.21 -1.07
CA THR A 135 45.13 19.22 -2.08
C THR A 135 46.64 19.28 -2.43
N ASN A 136 46.94 19.65 -3.67
CA ASN A 136 48.31 19.71 -4.18
C ASN A 136 49.22 20.57 -3.32
N SER A 137 48.72 21.60 -2.59
CA SER A 137 49.47 22.46 -1.68
C SER A 137 50.08 21.70 -0.46
N PHE A 138 49.60 20.53 -0.14
CA PHE A 138 50.03 19.74 1.00
C PHE A 138 50.62 18.37 0.60
N LYS A 139 50.91 18.16 -0.65
CA LYS A 139 51.41 16.93 -1.24
C LYS A 139 52.74 16.46 -0.55
N ASP A 140 53.60 17.40 -0.22
CA ASP A 140 54.93 17.10 0.40
C ASP A 140 54.78 16.67 1.88
N LYS A 141 53.62 16.83 2.51
CA LYS A 141 53.31 16.40 3.87
C LYS A 141 52.64 15.03 3.94
N VAL A 142 52.36 14.41 2.80
CA VAL A 142 51.72 13.10 2.74
C VAL A 142 52.73 12.02 3.19
N PRO A 143 52.39 11.17 4.19
CA PRO A 143 53.25 10.08 4.63
C PRO A 143 53.56 9.09 3.50
N TYR A 144 54.73 8.52 3.51
CA TYR A 144 55.16 7.54 2.48
C TYR A 144 54.33 6.27 2.47
N GLU A 145 53.68 5.93 3.57
CA GLU A 145 52.80 4.78 3.74
C GLU A 145 51.45 4.93 3.02
N TYR A 146 51.10 6.16 2.59
CA TYR A 146 49.87 6.40 1.79
C TYR A 146 50.12 5.94 0.35
N ARG A 147 49.29 5.00 -0.11
CA ARG A 147 49.35 4.56 -1.49
C ARG A 147 48.50 5.47 -2.35
N ARG A 148 49.13 6.15 -3.33
CA ARG A 148 48.43 7.00 -4.28
C ARG A 148 47.50 6.16 -5.18
N ARG A 149 46.26 6.57 -5.25
CA ARG A 149 45.20 5.88 -6.04
C ARG A 149 44.79 6.66 -7.29
N GLN A 150 44.73 7.98 -7.22
CA GLN A 150 44.33 8.84 -8.31
C GLN A 150 44.89 10.27 -8.17
N THR A 151 45.26 10.86 -9.31
CA THR A 151 45.64 12.28 -9.40
C THR A 151 44.48 13.05 -9.99
N LEU A 152 44.06 14.14 -9.36
CA LEU A 152 43.06 15.09 -9.81
C LEU A 152 43.73 16.42 -10.16
N ALA A 153 43.01 17.34 -10.81
CA ALA A 153 43.56 18.65 -11.21
C ALA A 153 44.11 19.44 -9.99
N ASN A 154 43.42 19.42 -8.84
CA ASN A 154 43.76 20.23 -7.68
C ASN A 154 44.05 19.41 -6.40
N ALA A 155 44.05 18.10 -6.48
CA ALA A 155 44.24 17.21 -5.35
C ALA A 155 44.78 15.84 -5.77
N GLU A 156 45.30 15.09 -4.82
CA GLU A 156 45.60 13.67 -5.00
C GLU A 156 44.79 12.83 -4.02
N ARG A 157 44.44 11.60 -4.44
CA ARG A 157 43.72 10.63 -3.64
C ARG A 157 44.62 9.48 -3.24
N TYR A 158 44.55 9.17 -1.95
CA TYR A 158 45.37 8.13 -1.31
C TYR A 158 44.48 7.13 -0.61
N VAL A 159 45.05 5.97 -0.33
CA VAL A 159 44.47 4.90 0.48
C VAL A 159 45.48 4.38 1.49
N THR A 160 44.99 4.06 2.68
CA THR A 160 45.76 3.33 3.72
C THR A 160 45.14 1.94 3.88
N ASP A 161 45.92 1.00 4.42
CA ASP A 161 45.44 -0.36 4.68
C ASP A 161 44.28 -0.36 5.67
N GLU A 162 44.31 0.51 6.68
CA GLU A 162 43.24 0.67 7.64
C GLU A 162 41.96 1.18 7.00
N LEU A 163 42.03 2.22 6.14
CA LEU A 163 40.89 2.75 5.41
C LEU A 163 40.27 1.68 4.51
N LYS A 164 41.11 0.87 3.86
CA LYS A 164 40.66 -0.23 3.02
C LYS A 164 39.97 -1.34 3.83
N GLN A 165 40.48 -1.72 4.97
CA GLN A 165 39.86 -2.70 5.85
C GLN A 165 38.50 -2.19 6.38
N ALA A 166 38.40 -0.90 6.74
CA ALA A 166 37.13 -0.29 7.14
C ALA A 166 36.11 -0.28 5.99
N GLU A 167 36.54 0.07 4.79
CA GLU A 167 35.72 0.01 3.57
C GLU A 167 35.21 -1.41 3.34
N ASP A 168 36.05 -2.41 3.31
CA ASP A 168 35.67 -3.80 3.04
C ASP A 168 34.63 -4.31 4.06
N ARG A 169 34.78 -3.95 5.34
CA ARG A 169 33.78 -4.29 6.37
C ARG A 169 32.44 -3.62 6.14
N ILE A 170 32.44 -2.33 5.82
CA ILE A 170 31.20 -1.55 5.57
C ILE A 170 30.46 -2.10 4.35
N LEU A 171 31.18 -2.31 3.24
CA LEU A 171 30.60 -2.81 2.00
C LEU A 171 30.02 -4.22 2.15
N THR A 172 30.80 -5.13 2.74
CA THR A 172 30.37 -6.51 3.00
C THR A 172 29.13 -6.55 3.91
N SER A 173 29.10 -5.73 4.97
CA SER A 173 27.95 -5.68 5.87
C SER A 173 26.71 -5.09 5.18
N SER A 174 26.89 -4.10 4.31
CA SER A 174 25.81 -3.49 3.54
C SER A 174 25.19 -4.49 2.55
N GLU A 175 26.02 -5.23 1.80
CA GLU A 175 25.57 -6.25 0.86
C GLU A 175 24.83 -7.40 1.57
N LYS A 176 25.43 -7.93 2.66
CA LYS A 176 24.80 -8.98 3.46
C LYS A 176 23.48 -8.53 4.09
N SER A 177 23.42 -7.29 4.58
CA SER A 177 22.20 -6.71 5.14
C SER A 177 21.07 -6.67 4.10
N LEU A 178 21.36 -6.20 2.88
CA LEU A 178 20.38 -6.17 1.79
C LEU A 178 19.94 -7.58 1.40
N GLN A 179 20.89 -8.51 1.26
CA GLN A 179 20.57 -9.89 0.92
C GLN A 179 19.66 -10.53 1.98
N LEU A 180 19.95 -10.36 3.26
CA LEU A 180 19.14 -10.88 4.35
C LEU A 180 17.74 -10.24 4.38
N GLU A 181 17.62 -8.93 4.11
CA GLU A 181 16.32 -8.28 3.96
C GLU A 181 15.47 -8.91 2.84
N LEU A 182 16.09 -9.21 1.70
CA LEU A 182 15.42 -9.87 0.58
C LEU A 182 14.95 -11.28 0.96
N GLU A 183 15.81 -12.06 1.64
CA GLU A 183 15.46 -13.41 2.10
C GLU A 183 14.29 -13.39 3.12
N LEU A 184 14.28 -12.44 4.04
CA LEU A 184 13.19 -12.24 4.99
C LEU A 184 11.90 -11.84 4.28
N PHE A 185 12.01 -11.00 3.26
CA PHE A 185 10.85 -10.60 2.45
C PHE A 185 10.25 -11.79 1.66
N GLU A 186 11.10 -12.63 1.06
CA GLU A 186 10.61 -13.85 0.38
C GLU A 186 9.86 -14.76 1.35
N LYS A 187 10.37 -14.99 2.56
CA LYS A 187 9.67 -15.78 3.58
C LYS A 187 8.30 -15.20 3.95
N ILE A 188 8.19 -13.87 4.03
CA ILE A 188 6.90 -13.21 4.29
C ILE A 188 5.95 -13.39 3.11
N LYS A 189 6.44 -13.31 1.87
CA LYS A 189 5.64 -13.57 0.66
C LYS A 189 5.10 -14.99 0.64
N ASP A 190 5.88 -15.99 1.05
CA ASP A 190 5.43 -17.38 1.14
C ASP A 190 4.29 -17.54 2.15
N VAL A 191 4.39 -16.88 3.31
CA VAL A 191 3.30 -16.85 4.30
C VAL A 191 2.04 -16.22 3.70
N LEU A 192 2.17 -15.09 3.00
CA LEU A 192 1.06 -14.42 2.34
C LEU A 192 0.43 -15.27 1.24
N ALA A 193 1.24 -15.98 0.47
CA ALA A 193 0.76 -16.90 -0.56
C ALA A 193 -0.06 -18.03 0.04
N SER A 194 0.33 -18.58 1.20
CA SER A 194 -0.45 -19.59 1.91
C SER A 194 -1.83 -19.11 2.39
N GLN A 195 -1.97 -17.79 2.62
CA GLN A 195 -3.21 -17.15 3.09
C GLN A 195 -4.06 -16.56 1.95
N LEU A 196 -3.66 -16.73 0.69
CA LEU A 196 -4.30 -16.10 -0.47
C LEU A 196 -5.81 -16.36 -0.56
N SER A 197 -6.24 -17.60 -0.32
CA SER A 197 -7.67 -17.97 -0.37
C SER A 197 -8.48 -17.25 0.72
N ALA A 198 -7.90 -17.11 1.92
CA ALA A 198 -8.53 -16.37 3.01
C ALA A 198 -8.61 -14.86 2.71
N LEU A 199 -7.56 -14.28 2.15
CA LEU A 199 -7.53 -12.86 1.74
C LEU A 199 -8.55 -12.56 0.63
N LYS A 200 -8.74 -13.49 -0.33
CA LYS A 200 -9.79 -13.36 -1.36
C LYS A 200 -11.20 -13.41 -0.76
N ARG A 201 -11.45 -14.30 0.20
CA ARG A 201 -12.75 -14.33 0.90
C ARG A 201 -13.00 -13.03 1.68
N LEU A 202 -12.00 -12.54 2.41
CA LEU A 202 -12.07 -11.26 3.10
C LEU A 202 -12.41 -10.13 2.14
N SER A 203 -11.72 -10.04 1.01
CA SER A 203 -11.97 -9.00 -0.01
C SER A 203 -13.41 -9.06 -0.53
N GLY A 204 -13.92 -10.26 -0.85
CA GLY A 204 -15.31 -10.43 -1.29
C GLY A 204 -16.32 -10.04 -0.22
N ALA A 205 -16.07 -10.36 1.06
CA ALA A 205 -16.93 -9.96 2.17
C ALA A 205 -16.97 -8.43 2.34
N ILE A 206 -15.82 -7.78 2.27
CA ILE A 206 -15.71 -6.31 2.34
C ILE A 206 -16.42 -5.65 1.16
N ALA A 207 -16.22 -6.15 -0.06
CA ALA A 207 -16.88 -5.62 -1.26
C ALA A 207 -18.41 -5.73 -1.17
N MET A 208 -18.93 -6.87 -0.70
CA MET A 208 -20.35 -7.05 -0.47
C MET A 208 -20.88 -6.08 0.57
N LEU A 209 -20.16 -5.90 1.67
CA LEU A 209 -20.55 -4.94 2.72
C LEU A 209 -20.58 -3.50 2.21
N ASP A 210 -19.59 -3.10 1.40
CA ASP A 210 -19.50 -1.77 0.79
C ASP A 210 -20.70 -1.51 -0.14
N CYS A 211 -21.04 -2.49 -0.98
CA CYS A 211 -22.25 -2.40 -1.83
C CYS A 211 -23.52 -2.24 -1.02
N LEU A 212 -23.71 -3.08 0.03
CA LEU A 212 -24.92 -3.01 0.86
C LEU A 212 -25.00 -1.69 1.64
N LEU A 213 -23.87 -1.19 2.13
CA LEU A 213 -23.80 0.09 2.81
C LEU A 213 -24.14 1.24 1.87
N SER A 214 -23.61 1.20 0.64
CA SER A 214 -23.94 2.19 -0.40
C SER A 214 -25.42 2.20 -0.73
N PHE A 215 -26.04 1.03 -0.92
CA PHE A 215 -27.47 0.93 -1.15
C PHE A 215 -28.30 1.43 0.04
N ALA A 216 -27.93 1.05 1.26
CA ALA A 216 -28.63 1.48 2.47
C ALA A 216 -28.54 3.00 2.69
N SER A 217 -27.34 3.59 2.47
CA SER A 217 -27.15 5.03 2.57
C SER A 217 -27.97 5.78 1.55
N LEU A 218 -27.92 5.35 0.28
CA LEU A 218 -28.71 5.96 -0.81
C LEU A 218 -30.21 5.84 -0.53
N ALA A 219 -30.68 4.67 -0.12
CA ALA A 219 -32.09 4.45 0.20
C ALA A 219 -32.56 5.36 1.34
N LYS A 220 -31.75 5.51 2.38
CA LYS A 220 -32.06 6.40 3.51
C LYS A 220 -32.08 7.87 3.10
N GLU A 221 -31.07 8.33 2.36
CA GLU A 221 -30.93 9.73 1.94
C GLU A 221 -32.02 10.14 0.93
N SER A 222 -32.36 9.26 -0.02
CA SER A 222 -33.32 9.52 -1.07
C SER A 222 -34.76 9.07 -0.74
N GLY A 223 -34.96 8.45 0.45
CA GLY A 223 -36.27 7.95 0.86
C GLY A 223 -36.77 6.81 -0.05
N TYR A 224 -35.87 5.93 -0.50
CA TYR A 224 -36.24 4.76 -1.30
C TYR A 224 -36.70 3.61 -0.40
N CYS A 225 -37.60 2.78 -0.95
CA CYS A 225 -38.10 1.59 -0.27
C CYS A 225 -37.46 0.32 -0.82
N ARG A 226 -37.49 -0.76 -0.04
CA ARG A 226 -37.07 -2.08 -0.50
C ARG A 226 -38.05 -2.63 -1.50
N PRO A 227 -37.64 -3.03 -2.74
CA PRO A 227 -38.55 -3.62 -3.70
C PRO A 227 -38.99 -5.02 -3.27
N GLN A 228 -40.20 -5.40 -3.64
CA GLN A 228 -40.68 -6.76 -3.52
C GLN A 228 -40.49 -7.46 -4.87
N ILE A 229 -39.64 -8.49 -4.89
CA ILE A 229 -39.44 -9.30 -6.10
C ILE A 229 -40.48 -10.43 -6.12
N VAL A 230 -41.16 -10.58 -7.23
CA VAL A 230 -42.12 -11.66 -7.47
C VAL A 230 -41.63 -12.53 -8.63
N GLU A 231 -41.63 -13.85 -8.43
CA GLU A 231 -41.10 -14.80 -9.41
C GLU A 231 -42.15 -15.18 -10.49
N GLU A 232 -43.41 -15.10 -10.15
CA GLU A 232 -44.51 -15.46 -11.05
C GLU A 232 -45.50 -14.28 -11.18
N GLY A 233 -46.13 -14.19 -12.35
CA GLY A 233 -47.20 -13.23 -12.61
C GLY A 233 -46.80 -11.95 -13.36
N GLY A 234 -45.51 -11.68 -13.51
CA GLY A 234 -45.00 -10.64 -14.42
C GLY A 234 -45.52 -9.21 -14.17
N ALA A 235 -46.04 -8.89 -12.97
CA ALA A 235 -46.52 -7.56 -12.65
C ALA A 235 -45.39 -6.59 -12.30
N LEU A 236 -45.37 -5.43 -12.93
CA LEU A 236 -44.53 -4.28 -12.54
C LEU A 236 -45.40 -3.22 -11.91
N LYS A 237 -45.27 -3.02 -10.59
CA LYS A 237 -46.02 -1.99 -9.86
C LYS A 237 -45.03 -1.03 -9.20
N ILE A 238 -45.01 0.19 -9.68
CA ILE A 238 -44.20 1.28 -9.09
C ILE A 238 -45.22 2.33 -8.59
N MET A 239 -45.12 2.65 -7.29
CA MET A 239 -45.92 3.71 -6.67
C MET A 239 -44.97 4.86 -6.35
N ASP A 240 -45.42 6.09 -6.63
CA ASP A 240 -44.66 7.31 -6.43
C ASP A 240 -43.21 7.24 -7.02
N GLY A 241 -43.10 6.63 -8.22
CA GLY A 241 -41.81 6.46 -8.89
C GLY A 241 -41.16 7.79 -9.21
N ARG A 242 -39.84 7.89 -8.98
CA ARG A 242 -39.05 9.09 -9.22
C ARG A 242 -37.80 8.73 -10.03
N HIS A 243 -37.44 9.60 -10.95
CA HIS A 243 -36.24 9.37 -11.76
C HIS A 243 -34.97 9.66 -10.95
N PRO A 244 -34.15 8.67 -10.60
CA PRO A 244 -33.07 8.85 -9.60
C PRO A 244 -32.06 9.93 -10.00
N VAL A 245 -31.70 10.01 -11.29
CA VAL A 245 -30.73 10.99 -11.78
C VAL A 245 -31.33 12.38 -11.88
N VAL A 246 -32.56 12.50 -12.41
CA VAL A 246 -33.20 13.80 -12.57
C VAL A 246 -33.55 14.40 -11.22
N GLU A 247 -34.02 13.60 -10.26
CA GLU A 247 -34.28 14.03 -8.89
C GLU A 247 -33.01 14.56 -8.21
N ALA A 248 -31.90 13.85 -8.35
CA ALA A 248 -30.63 14.24 -7.74
C ALA A 248 -30.01 15.51 -8.34
N LEU A 249 -30.26 15.78 -9.63
CA LEU A 249 -29.66 16.92 -10.34
C LEU A 249 -30.58 18.13 -10.41
N SER A 250 -31.91 17.95 -10.23
CA SER A 250 -32.90 19.03 -10.31
C SER A 250 -32.85 19.89 -9.04
N LYS A 251 -33.01 21.21 -9.22
CA LYS A 251 -33.24 22.14 -8.11
C LYS A 251 -34.73 22.16 -7.69
N GLU A 252 -35.62 21.70 -8.56
CA GLU A 252 -37.05 21.62 -8.31
C GLU A 252 -37.43 20.23 -7.83
N ARG A 253 -38.49 20.15 -7.03
CA ARG A 253 -39.02 18.88 -6.54
C ARG A 253 -39.51 18.04 -7.70
N PHE A 254 -39.01 16.81 -7.82
CA PHE A 254 -39.49 15.86 -8.82
C PHE A 254 -40.97 15.48 -8.54
N VAL A 255 -41.80 15.46 -9.56
CA VAL A 255 -43.21 15.02 -9.46
C VAL A 255 -43.24 13.50 -9.64
N PRO A 256 -43.64 12.71 -8.61
CA PRO A 256 -43.70 11.25 -8.70
C PRO A 256 -44.71 10.76 -9.70
N ASN A 257 -44.50 9.56 -10.25
CA ASN A 257 -45.42 8.95 -11.23
C ASN A 257 -45.60 7.46 -10.91
N ASP A 258 -46.82 6.98 -11.02
CA ASP A 258 -47.12 5.55 -10.86
C ASP A 258 -46.99 4.81 -12.19
N THR A 259 -46.60 3.53 -12.09
CA THR A 259 -46.55 2.61 -13.24
C THR A 259 -47.18 1.28 -12.83
N LEU A 260 -48.11 0.79 -13.60
CA LEU A 260 -48.69 -0.55 -13.43
C LEU A 260 -48.71 -1.26 -14.79
N LEU A 261 -48.00 -2.37 -14.86
CA LEU A 261 -48.10 -3.35 -15.95
C LEU A 261 -48.30 -4.72 -15.31
N ASP A 262 -49.34 -5.41 -15.72
CA ASP A 262 -49.77 -6.70 -15.18
C ASP A 262 -50.35 -7.62 -16.25
N GLY A 263 -51.05 -8.69 -15.84
CA GLY A 263 -51.71 -9.64 -16.76
C GLY A 263 -52.77 -8.99 -17.66
N ASP A 264 -53.44 -7.97 -17.16
CA ASP A 264 -54.54 -7.25 -17.87
C ASP A 264 -53.99 -6.04 -18.65
N THR A 265 -53.00 -5.35 -18.11
CA THR A 265 -52.40 -4.16 -18.71
C THR A 265 -50.96 -4.44 -19.14
N ARG A 266 -50.79 -5.03 -20.32
CA ARG A 266 -49.47 -5.40 -20.85
C ARG A 266 -48.73 -4.31 -21.62
N THR A 267 -49.45 -3.31 -22.03
CA THR A 267 -48.93 -2.22 -22.88
C THR A 267 -49.49 -0.88 -22.42
N MET A 268 -48.62 0.09 -22.25
CA MET A 268 -48.96 1.46 -21.92
C MET A 268 -48.55 2.38 -23.08
N VAL A 269 -49.50 3.13 -23.62
CA VAL A 269 -49.27 4.14 -24.66
C VAL A 269 -49.12 5.51 -24.02
N ILE A 270 -47.96 6.09 -24.14
CA ILE A 270 -47.61 7.38 -23.53
C ILE A 270 -47.63 8.46 -24.59
N THR A 271 -48.59 9.41 -24.50
CA THR A 271 -48.75 10.52 -25.44
C THR A 271 -48.54 11.87 -24.74
N GLY A 272 -48.31 12.89 -25.51
CA GLY A 272 -48.18 14.27 -25.02
C GLY A 272 -47.22 15.11 -25.86
N PRO A 273 -47.12 16.41 -25.62
CA PRO A 273 -46.23 17.31 -26.37
C PRO A 273 -44.77 17.00 -26.18
N ASN A 274 -43.91 17.53 -27.04
CA ASN A 274 -42.47 17.42 -26.86
C ASN A 274 -42.06 18.15 -25.58
N MET A 275 -41.01 17.64 -24.90
CA MET A 275 -40.52 18.14 -23.62
C MET A 275 -41.47 17.97 -22.40
N ALA A 276 -42.57 17.25 -22.54
CA ALA A 276 -43.53 16.97 -21.44
C ALA A 276 -43.12 15.80 -20.53
N GLY A 277 -41.85 15.37 -20.57
CA GLY A 277 -41.34 14.32 -19.66
C GLY A 277 -41.57 12.87 -20.10
N LYS A 278 -42.15 12.59 -21.29
CA LYS A 278 -42.40 11.21 -21.78
C LYS A 278 -41.16 10.31 -21.70
N SER A 279 -40.07 10.78 -22.25
CA SER A 279 -38.80 10.03 -22.25
C SER A 279 -38.21 9.89 -20.84
N THR A 280 -38.44 10.85 -19.98
CA THR A 280 -38.02 10.81 -18.57
C THR A 280 -38.80 9.73 -17.83
N TYR A 281 -40.09 9.63 -18.03
CA TYR A 281 -40.94 8.61 -17.44
C TYR A 281 -40.55 7.18 -17.89
N MET A 282 -40.31 6.97 -19.19
CA MET A 282 -39.84 5.66 -19.68
C MET A 282 -38.48 5.27 -19.08
N ARG A 283 -37.53 6.21 -19.03
CA ARG A 283 -36.21 5.97 -18.43
C ARG A 283 -36.31 5.74 -16.94
N GLN A 284 -37.12 6.47 -16.21
CA GLN A 284 -37.43 6.28 -14.80
C GLN A 284 -37.86 4.84 -14.53
N THR A 285 -38.89 4.36 -15.28
CA THR A 285 -39.42 3.01 -15.14
C THR A 285 -38.31 1.96 -15.37
N ALA A 286 -37.53 2.12 -16.45
CA ALA A 286 -36.40 1.22 -16.74
C ALA A 286 -35.32 1.21 -15.66
N LEU A 287 -34.96 2.38 -15.15
CA LEU A 287 -33.91 2.50 -14.08
C LEU A 287 -34.37 1.97 -12.73
N ILE A 288 -35.69 2.05 -12.42
CA ILE A 288 -36.24 1.48 -11.19
C ILE A 288 -36.26 -0.04 -11.24
N VAL A 289 -36.43 -0.63 -12.44
CA VAL A 289 -36.46 -2.10 -12.63
C VAL A 289 -35.04 -2.71 -12.64
N LEU A 290 -34.04 -1.98 -13.10
CA LEU A 290 -32.63 -2.39 -13.06
C LEU A 290 -32.06 -2.51 -11.62
#